data_0f27fe7a1df9ae4da41c36580ad5449f
#
_entry.id   0f27fe7a1df9ae4da41c36580ad5449f
#
_cell.length_a   1.000
_cell.length_b   1.000
_cell.length_c   1.000
_cell.angle_alpha   90.00
_cell.angle_beta   90.00
_cell.angle_gamma   90.00
#
_symmetry.space_group_name_H-M   'P 1'
#
loop_
_entity.id
_entity.type
_entity.pdbx_description
1 polymer ?
#
loop_
_entity_poly.entity_id
_entity_poly.type
_entity_poly.pdbx_seq_one_letter_code
_entity_poly.pdbx_strand_id
1 'polypeptide(L)'
;VLSAPALDAGLSPVQKLLVSALPSIAPNLRVGNGLNANYLSHDAQVVADYQADPRCHDRISARLARFIATAGPATVAAAPTWAVPTLLMWAGADRLVSPAGSQAFAQAAPPAVVQSHCFENAFHELFNETPEYATPVFDTLRDWLLARFAVRY
;
A
#
# COMPACT_ATOMS: atom_id res chain seq x y z
N VAL A 1 9.92 7.04 1.58
CA VAL A 1 8.46 7.25 1.70
C VAL A 1 7.74 6.00 1.25
N LEU A 2 6.72 5.58 1.99
CA LEU A 2 5.82 4.49 1.66
C LEU A 2 4.39 5.06 1.58
N SER A 3 3.69 4.77 0.47
CA SER A 3 2.31 5.18 0.24
C SER A 3 1.45 3.94 0.07
N ALA A 4 0.49 3.74 0.95
CA ALA A 4 -0.46 2.63 0.98
C ALA A 4 0.19 1.25 0.64
N PRO A 5 1.28 0.86 1.35
CA PRO A 5 2.00 -0.37 1.03
C PRO A 5 1.16 -1.61 1.36
N ALA A 6 1.25 -2.64 0.52
CA ALA A 6 0.55 -3.91 0.70
C ALA A 6 1.17 -4.77 1.83
N LEU A 7 1.11 -4.27 3.07
CA LEU A 7 1.62 -4.97 4.25
C LEU A 7 0.65 -6.03 4.78
N ASP A 8 -0.62 -5.90 4.46
CA ASP A 8 -1.64 -6.94 4.63
C ASP A 8 -2.50 -6.99 3.37
N ALA A 9 -2.47 -8.10 2.66
CA ALA A 9 -3.23 -8.30 1.44
C ALA A 9 -4.73 -8.59 1.69
N GLY A 10 -5.19 -8.63 2.93
CA GLY A 10 -6.59 -8.89 3.29
C GLY A 10 -7.14 -10.24 2.80
N LEU A 11 -6.28 -11.24 2.61
CA LEU A 11 -6.68 -12.51 2.01
C LEU A 11 -7.55 -13.35 2.94
N SER A 12 -8.64 -13.90 2.39
CA SER A 12 -9.45 -14.90 3.06
C SER A 12 -8.67 -16.21 3.31
N PRO A 13 -9.09 -17.09 4.23
CA PRO A 13 -8.43 -18.37 4.48
C PRO A 13 -8.27 -19.25 3.23
N VAL A 14 -9.27 -19.24 2.34
CA VAL A 14 -9.22 -19.99 1.07
C VAL A 14 -8.18 -19.39 0.12
N GLN A 15 -8.13 -18.07 0.00
CA GLN A 15 -7.12 -17.40 -0.81
C GLN A 15 -5.71 -17.64 -0.26
N LYS A 16 -5.51 -17.63 1.07
CA LYS A 16 -4.23 -17.97 1.69
C LYS A 16 -3.77 -19.38 1.33
N LEU A 17 -4.69 -20.36 1.35
CA LEU A 17 -4.38 -21.72 0.94
C LEU A 17 -3.99 -21.80 -0.54
N LEU A 18 -4.75 -21.16 -1.42
CA LEU A 18 -4.45 -21.11 -2.85
C LEU A 18 -3.10 -20.45 -3.15
N VAL A 19 -2.83 -19.32 -2.51
CA VAL A 19 -1.56 -18.59 -2.67
C VAL A 19 -0.37 -19.39 -2.13
N SER A 20 -0.55 -20.27 -1.15
CA SER A 20 0.51 -21.14 -0.64
C SER A 20 0.82 -22.31 -1.55
N ALA A 21 -0.20 -22.95 -2.12
CA ALA A 21 -0.06 -24.18 -2.91
C ALA A 21 0.20 -23.97 -4.41
N LEU A 22 -0.53 -23.04 -5.02
CA LEU A 22 -0.54 -22.81 -6.47
C LEU A 22 0.85 -22.48 -7.06
N PRO A 23 1.70 -21.65 -6.41
CA PRO A 23 3.01 -21.32 -6.95
C PRO A 23 3.97 -22.50 -7.08
N SER A 24 3.75 -23.57 -6.31
CA SER A 24 4.57 -24.79 -6.38
C SER A 24 4.24 -25.66 -7.62
N ILE A 25 3.02 -25.51 -8.14
CA ILE A 25 2.50 -26.29 -9.28
C ILE A 25 2.52 -25.45 -10.57
N ALA A 26 2.10 -24.20 -10.46
CA ALA A 26 1.92 -23.30 -11.61
C ALA A 26 2.35 -21.84 -11.27
N PRO A 27 3.65 -21.58 -11.07
CA PRO A 27 4.15 -20.29 -10.55
C PRO A 27 3.81 -19.10 -11.45
N ASN A 28 3.72 -19.32 -12.76
CA ASN A 28 3.45 -18.29 -13.76
C ASN A 28 1.97 -18.24 -14.19
N LEU A 29 1.11 -19.04 -13.58
CA LEU A 29 -0.33 -18.96 -13.84
C LEU A 29 -0.83 -17.56 -13.47
N ARG A 30 -1.49 -16.91 -14.43
CA ARG A 30 -2.08 -15.59 -14.25
C ARG A 30 -3.53 -15.74 -13.80
N VAL A 31 -3.84 -15.17 -12.68
CA VAL A 31 -5.20 -15.12 -12.11
C VAL A 31 -5.66 -13.68 -12.00
N GLY A 32 -6.96 -13.45 -11.95
CA GLY A 32 -7.49 -12.12 -11.64
C GLY A 32 -7.02 -11.68 -10.26
N ASN A 33 -6.61 -10.42 -10.11
CA ASN A 33 -6.19 -9.88 -8.82
C ASN A 33 -7.38 -9.60 -7.87
N GLY A 34 -8.61 -9.55 -8.40
CA GLY A 34 -9.83 -9.32 -7.65
C GLY A 34 -10.01 -7.88 -7.16
N LEU A 35 -9.17 -6.95 -7.60
CA LEU A 35 -9.25 -5.55 -7.19
C LEU A 35 -10.31 -4.80 -8.00
N ASN A 36 -11.06 -3.94 -7.32
CA ASN A 36 -12.03 -3.07 -7.95
C ASN A 36 -11.42 -1.67 -8.11
N ALA A 37 -11.13 -1.29 -9.35
CA ALA A 37 -10.48 -0.01 -9.68
C ALA A 37 -11.25 1.22 -9.17
N ASN A 38 -12.57 1.12 -8.91
CA ASN A 38 -13.34 2.22 -8.33
C ASN A 38 -12.90 2.64 -6.92
N TYR A 39 -12.04 1.86 -6.27
CA TYR A 39 -11.45 2.18 -4.97
C TYR A 39 -10.00 2.66 -5.05
N LEU A 40 -9.52 3.00 -6.26
CA LEU A 40 -8.22 3.64 -6.43
C LEU A 40 -8.24 5.07 -5.90
N SER A 41 -9.25 5.84 -6.30
CA SER A 41 -9.39 7.25 -5.98
C SER A 41 -10.87 7.65 -5.98
N HIS A 42 -11.20 8.74 -5.27
CA HIS A 42 -12.50 9.43 -5.40
C HIS A 42 -12.59 10.24 -6.70
N ASP A 43 -11.48 10.50 -7.38
CA ASP A 43 -11.47 11.15 -8.68
C ASP A 43 -11.86 10.15 -9.78
N ALA A 44 -13.05 10.34 -10.33
CA ALA A 44 -13.57 9.49 -11.39
C ALA A 44 -12.71 9.50 -12.67
N GLN A 45 -11.99 10.62 -12.93
CA GLN A 45 -11.09 10.71 -14.09
C GLN A 45 -9.86 9.81 -13.90
N VAL A 46 -9.27 9.79 -12.70
CA VAL A 46 -8.16 8.88 -12.36
C VAL A 46 -8.57 7.43 -12.54
N VAL A 47 -9.76 7.05 -12.08
CA VAL A 47 -10.30 5.70 -12.26
C VAL A 47 -10.50 5.36 -13.74
N ALA A 48 -11.06 6.31 -14.52
CA ALA A 48 -11.28 6.12 -15.96
C ALA A 48 -9.95 5.98 -16.72
N ASP A 49 -8.97 6.81 -16.40
CA ASP A 49 -7.64 6.77 -17.02
C ASP A 49 -6.92 5.44 -16.71
N TYR A 50 -7.00 4.95 -15.47
CA TYR A 50 -6.46 3.64 -15.08
C TYR A 50 -7.11 2.50 -15.88
N GLN A 51 -8.43 2.53 -16.04
CA GLN A 51 -9.18 1.50 -16.77
C GLN A 51 -8.90 1.54 -18.28
N ALA A 52 -8.62 2.72 -18.83
CA ALA A 52 -8.32 2.92 -20.25
C ALA A 52 -6.85 2.64 -20.61
N ASP A 53 -5.93 2.66 -19.64
CA ASP A 53 -4.49 2.45 -19.88
C ASP A 53 -4.20 0.98 -20.20
N PRO A 54 -3.73 0.64 -21.44
CA PRO A 54 -3.43 -0.72 -21.83
C PRO A 54 -2.27 -1.36 -21.04
N ARG A 55 -1.49 -0.58 -20.29
CA ARG A 55 -0.43 -1.06 -19.41
C ARG A 55 -0.98 -1.53 -18.06
N CYS A 56 -2.19 -1.09 -17.70
CA CYS A 56 -2.89 -1.54 -16.51
C CYS A 56 -3.69 -2.81 -16.80
N HIS A 57 -3.63 -3.78 -15.91
CA HIS A 57 -4.36 -5.04 -16.08
C HIS A 57 -4.73 -5.66 -14.73
N ASP A 58 -5.76 -6.48 -14.72
CA ASP A 58 -6.30 -7.15 -13.55
C ASP A 58 -5.65 -8.53 -13.25
N ARG A 59 -4.48 -8.83 -13.83
CA ARG A 59 -3.83 -10.13 -13.72
C ARG A 59 -2.60 -10.10 -12.83
N ILE A 60 -2.48 -11.12 -11.98
CA ILE A 60 -1.32 -11.34 -11.11
C ILE A 60 -0.84 -12.79 -11.25
N SER A 61 0.47 -13.02 -11.26
CA SER A 61 1.00 -14.38 -11.24
C SER A 61 0.87 -15.00 -9.84
N ALA A 62 0.69 -16.32 -9.78
CA ALA A 62 0.63 -17.05 -8.52
C ALA A 62 1.86 -16.77 -7.63
N ARG A 63 3.05 -16.68 -8.25
CA ARG A 63 4.30 -16.35 -7.54
C ARG A 63 4.29 -14.94 -6.94
N LEU A 64 3.80 -13.94 -7.67
CA LEU A 64 3.70 -12.56 -7.16
C LEU A 64 2.66 -12.45 -6.05
N ALA A 65 1.51 -13.13 -6.20
CA ALA A 65 0.50 -13.19 -5.15
C ALA A 65 1.07 -13.78 -3.84
N ARG A 66 1.87 -14.87 -3.93
CA ARG A 66 2.55 -15.44 -2.76
C ARG A 66 3.58 -14.48 -2.17
N PHE A 67 4.36 -13.81 -3.01
CA PHE A 67 5.34 -12.82 -2.52
C PHE A 67 4.65 -11.73 -1.70
N ILE A 68 3.57 -11.12 -2.21
CA ILE A 68 2.81 -10.09 -1.50
C ILE A 68 2.26 -10.64 -0.17
N ALA A 69 1.66 -11.83 -0.21
CA ALA A 69 1.06 -12.45 0.98
C ALA A 69 2.07 -12.83 2.07
N THR A 70 3.35 -12.99 1.72
CA THR A 70 4.41 -13.36 2.69
C THR A 70 5.30 -12.19 3.07
N ALA A 71 5.64 -11.31 2.13
CA ALA A 71 6.53 -10.17 2.37
C ALA A 71 5.88 -9.12 3.28
N GLY A 72 4.59 -8.84 3.11
CA GLY A 72 3.86 -7.88 3.95
C GLY A 72 3.94 -8.24 5.45
N PRO A 73 3.44 -9.41 5.88
CA PRO A 73 3.54 -9.83 7.28
C PRO A 73 4.98 -9.94 7.80
N ALA A 74 5.93 -10.36 6.97
CA ALA A 74 7.35 -10.40 7.35
C ALA A 74 7.91 -8.99 7.60
N THR A 75 7.51 -8.00 6.79
CA THR A 75 7.88 -6.59 6.98
C THR A 75 7.28 -6.04 8.28
N VAL A 76 6.01 -6.34 8.58
CA VAL A 76 5.39 -5.94 9.85
C VAL A 76 6.12 -6.59 11.04
N ALA A 77 6.48 -7.86 10.96
CA ALA A 77 7.24 -8.54 12.02
C ALA A 77 8.65 -7.92 12.24
N ALA A 78 9.25 -7.36 11.20
CA ALA A 78 10.54 -6.68 11.29
C ALA A 78 10.44 -5.21 11.78
N ALA A 79 9.23 -4.65 11.89
CA ALA A 79 9.01 -3.25 12.25
C ALA A 79 9.69 -2.82 13.56
N PRO A 80 9.74 -3.61 14.65
CA PRO A 80 10.40 -3.20 15.89
C PRO A 80 11.89 -2.88 15.75
N THR A 81 12.57 -3.45 14.75
CA THR A 81 13.99 -3.22 14.47
C THR A 81 14.23 -2.35 13.24
N TRP A 82 13.19 -1.67 12.74
CA TRP A 82 13.30 -0.82 11.57
C TRP A 82 14.24 0.35 11.81
N ALA A 83 15.26 0.50 10.96
CA ALA A 83 16.32 1.49 11.13
C ALA A 83 16.36 2.56 10.02
N VAL A 84 15.54 2.40 8.98
CA VAL A 84 15.53 3.32 7.84
C VAL A 84 14.56 4.47 8.13
N PRO A 85 14.99 5.74 8.11
CA PRO A 85 14.10 6.89 8.25
C PRO A 85 12.98 6.82 7.21
N THR A 86 11.73 6.71 7.69
CA THR A 86 10.58 6.42 6.83
C THR A 86 9.41 7.35 7.16
N LEU A 87 8.78 7.90 6.12
CA LEU A 87 7.41 8.40 6.18
C LEU A 87 6.49 7.30 5.63
N LEU A 88 5.61 6.79 6.48
CA LEU A 88 4.55 5.86 6.12
C LEU A 88 3.22 6.61 6.06
N MET A 89 2.59 6.60 4.89
CA MET A 89 1.27 7.17 4.67
C MET A 89 0.33 6.08 4.15
N TRP A 90 -0.91 6.03 4.65
CA TRP A 90 -1.89 5.07 4.15
C TRP A 90 -3.32 5.64 4.21
N ALA A 91 -4.18 5.06 3.42
CA ALA A 91 -5.59 5.40 3.33
C ALA A 91 -6.40 4.59 4.36
N GLY A 92 -7.22 5.27 5.16
CA GLY A 92 -8.08 4.61 6.14
C GLY A 92 -9.26 3.88 5.51
N ALA A 93 -9.78 4.41 4.38
CA ALA A 93 -10.85 3.81 3.60
C ALA A 93 -10.36 2.91 2.44
N ASP A 94 -9.09 2.47 2.48
CA ASP A 94 -8.51 1.58 1.47
C ASP A 94 -9.26 0.23 1.40
N ARG A 95 -9.70 -0.13 0.18
CA ARG A 95 -10.38 -1.40 -0.11
C ARG A 95 -9.59 -2.29 -1.09
N LEU A 96 -8.39 -1.86 -1.46
CA LEU A 96 -7.51 -2.62 -2.34
C LEU A 96 -6.45 -3.38 -1.54
N VAL A 97 -5.93 -2.76 -0.48
CA VAL A 97 -5.09 -3.41 0.54
C VAL A 97 -5.65 -3.11 1.93
N SER A 98 -5.44 -4.01 2.87
CA SER A 98 -5.92 -3.83 4.24
C SER A 98 -5.14 -2.72 4.95
N PRO A 99 -5.78 -1.65 5.46
CA PRO A 99 -5.11 -0.62 6.26
C PRO A 99 -4.46 -1.18 7.53
N ALA A 100 -4.97 -2.31 8.03
CA ALA A 100 -4.50 -2.94 9.26
C ALA A 100 -3.00 -3.29 9.21
N GLY A 101 -2.47 -3.65 8.03
CA GLY A 101 -1.04 -3.92 7.86
C GLY A 101 -0.17 -2.68 8.10
N SER A 102 -0.55 -1.55 7.51
CA SER A 102 0.14 -0.27 7.72
C SER A 102 0.02 0.22 9.15
N GLN A 103 -1.15 0.08 9.76
CA GLN A 103 -1.38 0.42 11.16
C GLN A 103 -0.51 -0.44 12.10
N ALA A 104 -0.47 -1.76 11.87
CA ALA A 104 0.35 -2.67 12.69
C ALA A 104 1.85 -2.34 12.56
N PHE A 105 2.33 -2.04 11.36
CA PHE A 105 3.71 -1.60 11.15
C PHE A 105 4.00 -0.29 11.89
N ALA A 106 3.13 0.72 11.76
CA ALA A 106 3.27 2.01 12.42
C ALA A 106 3.32 1.90 13.96
N GLN A 107 2.50 1.02 14.53
CA GLN A 107 2.45 0.78 15.98
C GLN A 107 3.70 0.05 16.50
N ALA A 108 4.30 -0.82 15.70
CA ALA A 108 5.45 -1.62 16.10
C ALA A 108 6.80 -0.95 15.82
N ALA A 109 6.87 -0.06 14.84
CA ALA A 109 8.11 0.59 14.42
C ALA A 109 8.56 1.68 15.41
N PRO A 110 9.89 1.92 15.57
CA PRO A 110 10.40 2.97 16.43
C PRO A 110 9.93 4.36 15.96
N PRO A 111 9.23 5.17 16.81
CA PRO A 111 8.68 6.46 16.40
C PRO A 111 9.75 7.51 16.07
N ALA A 112 10.98 7.32 16.55
CA ALA A 112 12.11 8.16 16.17
C ALA A 112 12.59 7.95 14.73
N VAL A 113 12.24 6.81 14.13
CA VAL A 113 12.67 6.41 12.78
C VAL A 113 11.52 6.47 11.78
N VAL A 114 10.33 6.04 12.20
CA VAL A 114 9.14 5.99 11.33
C VAL A 114 8.14 7.04 11.79
N GLN A 115 7.91 8.02 10.94
CA GLN A 115 6.75 8.92 11.05
C GLN A 115 5.61 8.32 10.23
N SER A 116 4.43 8.25 10.81
CA SER A 116 3.28 7.61 10.17
C SER A 116 2.04 8.52 10.16
N HIS A 117 1.25 8.46 9.08
CA HIS A 117 0.02 9.23 8.94
C HIS A 117 -1.07 8.42 8.24
N CYS A 118 -2.24 8.31 8.86
CA CYS A 118 -3.45 7.75 8.29
C CYS A 118 -4.34 8.86 7.73
N PHE A 119 -4.75 8.75 6.47
CA PHE A 119 -5.75 9.62 5.85
C PHE A 119 -7.09 8.89 5.84
N GLU A 120 -7.88 9.08 6.90
CA GLU A 120 -9.03 8.24 7.27
C GLU A 120 -10.03 7.97 6.14
N ASN A 121 -10.34 9.00 5.33
CA ASN A 121 -11.36 8.90 4.30
C ASN A 121 -10.80 8.73 2.89
N ALA A 122 -9.48 8.74 2.71
CA ALA A 122 -8.87 8.59 1.40
C ALA A 122 -8.96 7.13 0.90
N PHE A 123 -8.94 6.96 -0.41
CA PHE A 123 -8.77 5.68 -1.09
C PHE A 123 -7.29 5.39 -1.35
N HIS A 124 -7.01 4.29 -2.05
CA HIS A 124 -5.68 3.69 -2.15
C HIS A 124 -4.59 4.60 -2.70
N GLU A 125 -4.88 5.32 -3.79
CA GLU A 125 -3.90 6.16 -4.48
C GLU A 125 -3.87 7.58 -3.91
N LEU A 126 -3.31 7.74 -2.71
CA LEU A 126 -3.29 9.00 -1.95
C LEU A 126 -2.89 10.24 -2.76
N PHE A 127 -1.92 10.10 -3.67
CA PHE A 127 -1.42 11.22 -4.48
C PHE A 127 -2.28 11.52 -5.71
N ASN A 128 -3.15 10.61 -6.08
CA ASN A 128 -4.07 10.73 -7.21
C ASN A 128 -5.51 10.95 -6.75
N GLU A 129 -5.71 11.29 -5.48
CA GLU A 129 -7.01 11.65 -4.93
C GLU A 129 -7.48 13.03 -5.40
N THR A 130 -8.77 13.32 -5.17
CA THR A 130 -9.28 14.68 -5.34
C THR A 130 -8.50 15.67 -4.48
N PRO A 131 -8.44 16.97 -4.85
CA PRO A 131 -7.67 17.97 -4.10
C PRO A 131 -7.98 18.02 -2.60
N GLU A 132 -9.21 17.71 -2.21
CA GLU A 132 -9.64 17.65 -0.81
C GLU A 132 -8.79 16.63 0.00
N TYR A 133 -8.55 15.44 -0.57
CA TYR A 133 -7.79 14.38 0.08
C TYR A 133 -6.30 14.42 -0.24
N ALA A 134 -5.94 14.82 -1.46
CA ALA A 134 -4.53 14.84 -1.89
C ALA A 134 -3.72 15.97 -1.28
N THR A 135 -4.31 17.16 -1.05
CA THR A 135 -3.58 18.31 -0.50
C THR A 135 -2.93 17.99 0.84
N PRO A 136 -3.62 17.42 1.84
CA PRO A 136 -3.01 17.04 3.11
C PRO A 136 -1.88 15.99 2.94
N VAL A 137 -1.98 15.11 1.94
CA VAL A 137 -0.94 14.11 1.64
C VAL A 137 0.34 14.79 1.15
N PHE A 138 0.21 15.72 0.19
CA PHE A 138 1.35 16.48 -0.31
C PHE A 138 1.96 17.39 0.76
N ASP A 139 1.15 18.00 1.61
CA ASP A 139 1.64 18.82 2.74
C ASP A 139 2.45 17.98 3.72
N THR A 140 1.93 16.80 4.10
CA THR A 140 2.63 15.86 4.97
C THR A 140 3.96 15.42 4.36
N LEU A 141 3.98 15.09 3.08
CA LEU A 141 5.21 14.73 2.37
C LEU A 141 6.21 15.88 2.33
N ARG A 142 5.76 17.08 1.95
CA ARG A 142 6.60 18.29 1.90
C ARG A 142 7.24 18.56 3.25
N ASP A 143 6.48 18.57 4.32
CA ASP A 143 6.94 18.92 5.65
C ASP A 143 7.96 17.87 6.16
N TRP A 144 7.71 16.59 5.89
CA TRP A 144 8.67 15.53 6.21
C TRP A 144 10.00 15.68 5.45
N LEU A 145 9.93 16.01 4.15
CA LEU A 145 11.12 16.23 3.31
C LEU A 145 11.89 17.47 3.79
N LEU A 146 11.21 18.58 4.05
CA LEU A 146 11.85 19.80 4.56
C LEU A 146 12.56 19.57 5.90
N ALA A 147 11.95 18.83 6.81
CA ALA A 147 12.55 18.49 8.10
C ALA A 147 13.82 17.64 7.96
N ARG A 148 13.93 16.84 6.91
CA ARG A 148 15.07 15.92 6.70
C ARG A 148 16.17 16.49 5.82
N PHE A 149 15.82 17.31 4.86
CA PHE A 149 16.74 17.86 3.86
C PHE A 149 16.96 19.37 4.02
N ALA A 150 16.38 19.99 5.07
CA ALA A 150 16.73 21.37 5.41
C ALA A 150 18.24 21.43 5.67
N VAL A 151 18.95 22.11 4.76
CA VAL A 151 20.38 22.36 4.92
C VAL A 151 20.54 23.23 6.16
N ARG A 152 21.19 22.69 7.18
CA ARG A 152 21.63 23.50 8.33
C ARG A 152 22.84 24.30 7.85
N TYR A 153 22.59 25.55 7.45
CA TYR A 153 23.64 26.53 7.28
C TYR A 153 24.14 27.00 8.66
#